data_df2f8e5e7e49215c99eebbd383c11b86
#
_entry.id   df2f8e5e7e49215c99eebbd383c11b86
#
_cell.length_a   1.000
_cell.length_b   1.000
_cell.length_c   1.000
_cell.angle_alpha   90.00
_cell.angle_beta   90.00
_cell.angle_gamma   90.00
#
_symmetry.space_group_name_H-M   'P 1'
#
loop_
_entity.id
_entity.type
_entity.pdbx_description
1 polymer ?
#
loop_
_entity_poly.entity_id
_entity_poly.type
_entity_poly.pdbx_seq_one_letter_code
_entity_poly.pdbx_strand_id
1 'polypeptide(L)'
;LCVLTATPPKQTDILHAYHWKDAKTNTVTISDHPKAGYREIITEYRVLQQQNGLCLAEITLHTGRTHQIRAHMAHIHAPLAGDSKYGDRRKNESLHLKHQLLCAYQLQFHPEADSCLAYLNGKTVTAPLPDFVSRFFPTFSSKNRK
;
A
#
# COMPACT_ATOMS: atom_id res chain seq x y z
N LEU A 1 4.45 4.23 1.97
CA LEU A 1 5.22 3.93 0.77
C LEU A 1 5.33 2.42 0.55
N CYS A 2 5.28 1.98 -0.69
CA CYS A 2 5.54 0.58 -1.05
C CYS A 2 6.25 0.46 -2.40
N VAL A 3 6.84 -0.70 -2.65
CA VAL A 3 7.37 -1.09 -3.95
C VAL A 3 6.48 -2.19 -4.53
N LEU A 4 6.05 -1.99 -5.78
CA LEU A 4 5.23 -2.93 -6.53
C LEU A 4 6.07 -3.65 -7.58
N THR A 5 5.75 -4.88 -7.91
CA THR A 5 6.45 -5.68 -8.93
C THR A 5 5.88 -5.50 -10.34
N ALA A 6 4.83 -4.68 -10.47
CA ALA A 6 4.26 -4.27 -11.75
C ALA A 6 3.73 -2.84 -11.63
N THR A 7 3.61 -2.15 -12.77
CA THR A 7 2.99 -0.83 -12.82
C THR A 7 1.48 -0.97 -12.76
N PRO A 8 0.80 -0.25 -11.85
CA PRO A 8 -0.66 -0.18 -11.85
C PRO A 8 -1.21 0.41 -13.16
N PRO A 9 -2.49 0.13 -13.51
CA PRO A 9 -3.09 0.58 -14.78
C PRO A 9 -3.12 2.10 -14.97
N LYS A 10 -3.18 2.86 -13.86
CA LYS A 10 -3.20 4.34 -13.87
C LYS A 10 -2.06 4.89 -13.00
N GLN A 11 -1.71 6.15 -13.22
CA GLN A 11 -0.72 6.86 -12.39
C GLN A 11 -1.25 7.15 -10.97
N THR A 12 -2.54 7.36 -10.86
CA THR A 12 -3.28 7.54 -9.60
C THR A 12 -4.68 6.99 -9.74
N ASP A 13 -5.19 6.37 -8.69
CA ASP A 13 -6.57 5.89 -8.64
C ASP A 13 -7.05 5.73 -7.20
N ILE A 14 -8.37 5.77 -7.01
CA ILE A 14 -9.03 5.41 -5.76
C ILE A 14 -9.78 4.10 -6.02
N LEU A 15 -9.28 3.04 -5.43
CA LEU A 15 -9.79 1.69 -5.59
C LEU A 15 -10.89 1.41 -4.57
N HIS A 16 -12.04 0.96 -5.03
CA HIS A 16 -13.15 0.47 -4.21
C HIS A 16 -13.32 -1.02 -4.44
N ALA A 17 -13.39 -1.80 -3.38
CA ALA A 17 -13.59 -3.24 -3.43
C ALA A 17 -14.15 -3.76 -2.11
N TYR A 18 -14.36 -5.07 -2.03
CA TYR A 18 -14.89 -5.75 -0.86
C TYR A 18 -13.91 -6.81 -0.39
N HIS A 19 -13.65 -6.82 0.89
CA HIS A 19 -12.64 -7.59 1.58
C HIS A 19 -13.28 -8.62 2.50
N TRP A 20 -12.84 -9.87 2.40
CA TRP A 20 -13.17 -10.94 3.34
C TRP A 20 -11.89 -11.59 3.85
N LYS A 21 -11.82 -11.80 5.17
CA LYS A 21 -10.68 -12.45 5.83
C LYS A 21 -11.07 -13.85 6.27
N ASP A 22 -10.34 -14.85 5.78
CA ASP A 22 -10.34 -16.19 6.36
C ASP A 22 -9.49 -16.19 7.62
N ALA A 23 -10.14 -16.41 8.77
CA ALA A 23 -9.44 -16.43 10.07
C ALA A 23 -8.55 -17.65 10.24
N LYS A 24 -8.86 -18.79 9.58
CA LYS A 24 -8.11 -20.04 9.70
C LYS A 24 -6.76 -19.97 8.97
N THR A 25 -6.77 -19.46 7.76
CA THR A 25 -5.56 -19.34 6.92
C THR A 25 -4.88 -17.99 7.06
N ASN A 26 -5.52 -17.03 7.74
CA ASN A 26 -5.12 -15.62 7.81
C ASN A 26 -4.88 -15.02 6.42
N THR A 27 -5.68 -15.44 5.42
CA THR A 27 -5.67 -14.90 4.06
C THR A 27 -6.85 -13.97 3.84
N VAL A 28 -6.71 -13.10 2.83
CA VAL A 28 -7.72 -12.13 2.44
C VAL A 28 -8.08 -12.37 0.98
N THR A 29 -9.38 -12.34 0.70
CA THR A 29 -9.95 -12.36 -0.65
C THR A 29 -10.58 -11.01 -0.94
N ILE A 30 -10.36 -10.50 -2.15
CA ILE A 30 -10.95 -9.26 -2.64
C ILE A 30 -11.99 -9.59 -3.70
N SER A 31 -13.06 -8.81 -3.74
CA SER A 31 -14.14 -8.90 -4.74
C SER A 31 -14.52 -7.48 -5.20
N ASP A 32 -14.76 -7.31 -6.49
CA ASP A 32 -15.25 -6.03 -7.05
C ASP A 32 -16.73 -5.79 -6.72
N HIS A 33 -17.45 -6.82 -6.27
CA HIS A 33 -18.86 -6.72 -5.95
C HIS A 33 -19.13 -7.09 -4.49
N PRO A 34 -20.16 -6.46 -3.86
CA PRO A 34 -20.56 -6.79 -2.50
C PRO A 34 -20.98 -8.25 -2.38
N LYS A 35 -20.57 -8.91 -1.30
CA LYS A 35 -20.93 -10.28 -0.94
C LYS A 35 -21.23 -10.36 0.55
N ALA A 36 -22.07 -11.31 0.95
CA ALA A 36 -22.35 -11.55 2.36
C ALA A 36 -21.06 -11.81 3.15
N GLY A 37 -20.87 -11.10 4.27
CA GLY A 37 -19.68 -11.18 5.12
C GLY A 37 -18.47 -10.38 4.63
N TYR A 38 -18.49 -9.83 3.43
CA TYR A 38 -17.45 -8.94 2.93
C TYR A 38 -17.67 -7.52 3.48
N ARG A 39 -16.56 -6.78 3.63
CA ARG A 39 -16.57 -5.38 4.08
C ARG A 39 -15.90 -4.52 3.03
N GLU A 40 -16.48 -3.36 2.76
CA GLU A 40 -15.89 -2.39 1.85
C GLU A 40 -14.50 -1.96 2.29
N ILE A 41 -13.62 -1.81 1.32
CA ILE A 41 -12.29 -1.23 1.45
C ILE A 41 -12.07 -0.15 0.39
N ILE A 42 -11.38 0.93 0.81
CA ILE A 42 -11.03 2.03 -0.06
C ILE A 42 -9.52 2.26 0.09
N THR A 43 -8.80 2.13 -1.02
CA THR A 43 -7.34 2.32 -1.08
C THR A 43 -7.01 3.25 -2.23
N GLU A 44 -6.39 4.38 -1.93
CA GLU A 44 -5.89 5.29 -2.95
C GLU A 44 -4.40 5.03 -3.17
N TYR A 45 -3.97 5.10 -4.43
CA TYR A 45 -2.55 5.03 -4.75
C TYR A 45 -2.12 6.12 -5.72
N ARG A 46 -0.84 6.47 -5.65
CA ARG A 46 -0.14 7.33 -6.60
C ARG A 46 1.22 6.72 -6.93
N VAL A 47 1.49 6.53 -8.21
CA VAL A 47 2.80 6.11 -8.71
C VAL A 47 3.77 7.29 -8.59
N LEU A 48 4.89 7.09 -7.91
CA LEU A 48 5.91 8.11 -7.67
C LEU A 48 7.08 7.98 -8.66
N GLN A 49 7.54 6.76 -8.90
CA GLN A 49 8.63 6.48 -9.83
C GLN A 49 8.56 5.05 -10.34
N GLN A 50 9.02 4.83 -11.56
CA GLN A 50 9.17 3.51 -12.15
C GLN A 50 10.63 3.31 -12.55
N GLN A 51 11.20 2.14 -12.21
CA GLN A 51 12.59 1.81 -12.51
C GLN A 51 12.80 0.30 -12.52
N ASN A 52 13.45 -0.22 -13.55
CA ASN A 52 13.85 -1.64 -13.66
C ASN A 52 12.68 -2.63 -13.44
N GLY A 53 11.49 -2.32 -13.96
CA GLY A 53 10.30 -3.16 -13.81
C GLY A 53 9.67 -3.14 -12.41
N LEU A 54 10.14 -2.25 -11.54
CA LEU A 54 9.55 -1.95 -10.22
C LEU A 54 8.86 -0.60 -10.24
N CYS A 55 7.89 -0.43 -9.37
CA CYS A 55 7.14 0.80 -9.21
C CYS A 55 7.14 1.22 -7.73
N LEU A 56 7.65 2.42 -7.44
CA LEU A 56 7.50 3.06 -6.14
C LEU A 56 6.14 3.76 -6.11
N ALA A 57 5.33 3.41 -5.14
CA ALA A 57 3.99 3.98 -4.96
C ALA A 57 3.76 4.51 -3.55
N GLU A 58 3.00 5.58 -3.48
CA GLU A 58 2.38 6.08 -2.26
C GLU A 58 0.98 5.52 -2.16
N ILE A 59 0.62 5.04 -0.98
CA ILE A 59 -0.70 4.50 -0.69
C ILE A 59 -1.34 5.34 0.41
N THR A 60 -2.56 5.81 0.16
CA THR A 60 -3.42 6.43 1.16
C THR A 60 -4.54 5.47 1.54
N LEU A 61 -4.67 5.19 2.83
CA LEU A 61 -5.71 4.32 3.36
C LEU A 61 -6.91 5.14 3.82
N HIS A 62 -8.06 4.97 3.18
CA HIS A 62 -9.34 5.50 3.64
C HIS A 62 -10.05 4.51 4.58
N THR A 63 -9.70 3.22 4.49
CA THR A 63 -10.10 2.15 5.42
C THR A 63 -8.86 1.35 5.83
N GLY A 64 -8.87 0.70 7.00
CA GLY A 64 -7.72 -0.04 7.54
C GLY A 64 -8.09 -1.49 7.90
N ARG A 65 -8.09 -2.41 6.92
CA ARG A 65 -8.36 -3.83 7.14
C ARG A 65 -7.08 -4.66 7.05
N THR A 66 -7.12 -5.85 7.68
CA THR A 66 -5.99 -6.80 7.65
C THR A 66 -5.52 -7.02 6.21
N HIS A 67 -4.22 -6.88 5.97
CA HIS A 67 -3.58 -7.05 4.66
C HIS A 67 -4.20 -6.22 3.52
N GLN A 68 -4.95 -5.16 3.82
CA GLN A 68 -5.71 -4.41 2.82
C GLN A 68 -4.84 -3.99 1.63
N ILE A 69 -3.76 -3.26 1.86
CA ILE A 69 -2.85 -2.81 0.78
C ILE A 69 -2.34 -4.00 -0.02
N ARG A 70 -1.85 -5.03 0.67
CA ARG A 70 -1.23 -6.20 0.06
C ARG A 70 -2.18 -6.94 -0.88
N ALA A 71 -3.39 -7.25 -0.39
CA ALA A 71 -4.39 -7.97 -1.16
C ALA A 71 -5.03 -7.09 -2.26
N HIS A 72 -5.28 -5.82 -1.99
CA HIS A 72 -5.91 -4.91 -2.95
C HIS A 72 -4.98 -4.60 -4.13
N MET A 73 -3.69 -4.33 -3.88
CA MET A 73 -2.72 -4.11 -4.96
C MET A 73 -2.47 -5.39 -5.78
N ALA A 74 -2.48 -6.56 -5.14
CA ALA A 74 -2.41 -7.84 -5.87
C ALA A 74 -3.64 -8.08 -6.74
N HIS A 75 -4.83 -7.69 -6.27
CA HIS A 75 -6.09 -7.81 -7.01
C HIS A 75 -6.08 -7.01 -8.32
N ILE A 76 -5.45 -5.84 -8.33
CA ILE A 76 -5.27 -5.03 -9.56
C ILE A 76 -4.00 -5.40 -10.34
N HIS A 77 -3.43 -6.59 -10.13
CA HIS A 77 -2.24 -7.11 -10.80
C HIS A 77 -0.95 -6.33 -10.60
N ALA A 78 -0.86 -5.53 -9.53
CA ALA A 78 0.32 -4.78 -9.14
C ALA A 78 0.77 -5.16 -7.70
N PRO A 79 1.12 -6.45 -7.44
CA PRO A 79 1.43 -6.91 -6.09
C PRO A 79 2.70 -6.28 -5.52
N LEU A 80 2.81 -6.25 -4.19
CA LEU A 80 3.97 -5.73 -3.49
C LEU A 80 5.19 -6.62 -3.69
N ALA A 81 6.33 -6.00 -3.91
CA ALA A 81 7.62 -6.68 -3.92
C ALA A 81 7.93 -7.26 -2.52
N GLY A 82 8.41 -8.50 -2.49
CA GLY A 82 8.74 -9.22 -1.26
C GLY A 82 7.51 -9.79 -0.51
N ASP A 83 6.30 -9.63 -1.04
CA ASP A 83 5.11 -10.21 -0.41
C ASP A 83 5.06 -11.72 -0.67
N SER A 84 5.22 -12.51 0.39
CA SER A 84 5.21 -13.98 0.31
C SER A 84 3.81 -14.59 0.16
N LYS A 85 2.76 -13.81 0.41
CA LYS A 85 1.37 -14.29 0.44
C LYS A 85 0.58 -13.92 -0.81
N TYR A 86 0.72 -12.68 -1.28
CA TYR A 86 -0.01 -12.11 -2.40
C TYR A 86 0.90 -11.69 -3.57
N GLY A 87 2.22 -11.77 -3.38
CA GLY A 87 3.22 -11.31 -4.33
C GLY A 87 3.61 -12.33 -5.40
N ASP A 88 4.44 -11.88 -6.33
CA ASP A 88 5.04 -12.72 -7.35
C ASP A 88 6.30 -13.42 -6.78
N ARG A 89 6.18 -14.72 -6.56
CA ARG A 89 7.25 -15.53 -5.98
C ARG A 89 8.54 -15.49 -6.80
N ARG A 90 8.46 -15.59 -8.14
CA ARG A 90 9.64 -15.62 -9.02
C ARG A 90 10.39 -14.28 -8.97
N LYS A 91 9.66 -13.16 -8.99
CA LYS A 91 10.25 -11.83 -8.85
C LYS A 91 10.85 -11.63 -7.47
N ASN A 92 10.18 -12.08 -6.41
CA ASN A 92 10.72 -11.99 -5.05
C ASN A 92 12.03 -12.77 -4.89
N GLU A 93 12.12 -13.97 -5.46
CA GLU A 93 13.33 -14.79 -5.46
C GLU A 93 14.46 -14.10 -6.26
N SER A 94 14.18 -13.58 -7.46
CA SER A 94 15.16 -12.86 -8.28
C SER A 94 15.70 -11.57 -7.64
N LEU A 95 14.90 -10.92 -6.82
CA LEU A 95 15.26 -9.70 -6.09
C LEU A 95 15.82 -9.99 -4.69
N HIS A 96 15.92 -11.26 -4.31
CA HIS A 96 16.35 -11.72 -2.97
C HIS A 96 15.54 -11.07 -1.84
N LEU A 97 14.22 -10.97 -2.01
CA LEU A 97 13.32 -10.38 -1.03
C LEU A 97 12.61 -11.45 -0.22
N LYS A 98 12.62 -11.29 1.11
CA LYS A 98 11.95 -12.19 2.07
C LYS A 98 10.72 -11.55 2.74
N HIS A 99 10.61 -10.22 2.68
CA HIS A 99 9.54 -9.47 3.33
C HIS A 99 9.03 -8.38 2.38
N GLN A 100 7.72 -8.08 2.50
CA GLN A 100 7.10 -7.05 1.68
C GLN A 100 7.74 -5.67 1.89
N LEU A 101 8.03 -4.98 0.81
CA LEU A 101 8.54 -3.62 0.83
C LEU A 101 7.37 -2.64 1.00
N LEU A 102 6.94 -2.49 2.24
CA LEU A 102 5.83 -1.63 2.68
C LEU A 102 6.21 -0.95 3.99
N CYS A 103 6.08 0.37 4.04
CA CYS A 103 6.41 1.16 5.21
C CYS A 103 5.32 2.20 5.47
N ALA A 104 4.86 2.31 6.73
CA ALA A 104 4.07 3.44 7.19
C ALA A 104 4.98 4.67 7.22
N TYR A 105 4.86 5.53 6.22
CA TYR A 105 5.77 6.65 5.98
C TYR A 105 5.23 7.97 6.52
N GLN A 106 3.92 8.17 6.44
CA GLN A 106 3.28 9.41 6.87
C GLN A 106 1.99 9.11 7.61
N LEU A 107 1.75 9.84 8.68
CA LEU A 107 0.51 9.83 9.46
C LEU A 107 -0.02 11.25 9.56
N GLN A 108 -1.25 11.47 9.14
CA GLN A 108 -1.97 12.72 9.28
C GLN A 108 -3.12 12.52 10.28
N PHE A 109 -3.28 13.45 11.19
CA PHE A 109 -4.29 13.37 12.25
C PHE A 109 -5.52 14.18 11.86
N HIS A 110 -6.68 13.55 11.94
CA HIS A 110 -8.01 14.15 11.76
C HIS A 110 -8.95 13.68 12.87
N PRO A 111 -8.66 14.02 14.15
CA PRO A 111 -9.52 13.63 15.26
C PRO A 111 -10.84 14.40 15.22
N GLU A 112 -11.89 13.82 15.82
CA GLU A 112 -13.15 14.53 16.09
C GLU A 112 -12.90 15.78 16.95
N ALA A 113 -13.72 16.81 16.74
CA ALA A 113 -13.52 18.11 17.39
C ALA A 113 -13.65 18.06 18.93
N ASP A 114 -14.44 17.13 19.46
CA ASP A 114 -14.64 16.88 20.88
C ASP A 114 -13.67 15.86 21.49
N SER A 115 -12.78 15.31 20.69
CA SER A 115 -11.75 14.36 21.12
C SER A 115 -10.68 15.04 21.98
N CYS A 116 -10.17 14.34 22.99
CA CYS A 116 -8.97 14.75 23.73
C CYS A 116 -7.72 14.92 22.84
N LEU A 117 -7.77 14.40 21.60
CA LEU A 117 -6.74 14.54 20.59
C LEU A 117 -7.00 15.68 19.61
N ALA A 118 -8.01 16.53 19.80
CA ALA A 118 -8.36 17.62 18.89
C ALA A 118 -7.18 18.57 18.58
N TYR A 119 -6.23 18.73 19.53
CA TYR A 119 -5.01 19.52 19.36
C TYR A 119 -4.05 18.96 18.28
N LEU A 120 -4.24 17.73 17.82
CA LEU A 120 -3.47 17.11 16.73
C LEU A 120 -4.08 17.35 15.36
N ASN A 121 -5.28 17.94 15.27
CA ASN A 121 -5.96 18.13 13.99
C ASN A 121 -5.07 18.85 12.96
N GLY A 122 -4.98 18.27 11.77
CA GLY A 122 -4.14 18.76 10.68
C GLY A 122 -2.63 18.49 10.84
N LYS A 123 -2.19 18.00 12.01
CA LYS A 123 -0.77 17.65 12.19
C LYS A 123 -0.39 16.44 11.37
N THR A 124 0.80 16.50 10.78
CA THR A 124 1.38 15.42 9.98
C THR A 124 2.72 15.02 10.58
N VAL A 125 2.91 13.72 10.77
CA VAL A 125 4.19 13.12 11.15
C VAL A 125 4.71 12.31 9.96
N THR A 126 5.97 12.56 9.58
CA THR A 126 6.61 11.88 8.45
C THR A 126 7.87 11.18 8.95
N ALA A 127 7.99 9.90 8.65
CA ALA A 127 9.18 9.11 8.95
C ALA A 127 10.31 9.39 7.94
N PRO A 128 11.56 9.07 8.24
CA PRO A 128 12.62 9.00 7.24
C PRO A 128 12.25 8.08 6.07
N LEU A 129 12.81 8.33 4.89
CA LEU A 129 12.62 7.41 3.76
C LEU A 129 13.13 6.01 4.13
N PRO A 130 12.34 4.97 3.87
CA PRO A 130 12.78 3.60 4.15
C PRO A 130 13.91 3.18 3.21
N ASP A 131 14.84 2.34 3.70
CA ASP A 131 16.05 1.92 2.98
C ASP A 131 15.79 1.32 1.60
N PHE A 132 14.65 0.67 1.41
CA PHE A 132 14.30 0.12 0.12
C PHE A 132 14.10 1.20 -0.96
N VAL A 133 13.79 2.45 -0.57
CA VAL A 133 13.68 3.53 -1.55
C VAL A 133 15.06 3.87 -2.10
N SER A 134 16.05 4.10 -1.27
CA SER A 134 17.42 4.37 -1.74
C SER A 134 18.04 3.18 -2.49
N ARG A 135 17.68 1.95 -2.09
CA ARG A 135 18.17 0.72 -2.73
C ARG A 135 17.64 0.54 -4.15
N PHE A 136 16.34 0.72 -4.37
CA PHE A 136 15.68 0.41 -5.65
C PHE A 136 15.38 1.66 -6.50
N PHE A 137 15.39 2.84 -5.90
CA PHE A 137 15.07 4.12 -6.54
C PHE A 137 16.07 5.21 -6.10
N PRO A 138 17.37 5.06 -6.39
CA PRO A 138 18.41 5.95 -5.88
C PRO A 138 18.26 7.41 -6.35
N THR A 139 17.54 7.64 -7.47
CA THR A 139 17.26 9.00 -7.99
C THR A 139 16.00 9.64 -7.41
N PHE A 140 15.24 8.89 -6.57
CA PHE A 140 14.03 9.43 -5.96
C PHE A 140 14.37 10.50 -4.91
N SER A 141 13.72 11.65 -5.03
CA SER A 141 13.77 12.72 -4.04
C SER A 141 12.38 13.02 -3.51
N SER A 142 12.24 13.05 -2.20
CA SER A 142 10.97 13.42 -1.54
C SER A 142 10.53 14.86 -1.86
N LYS A 143 11.45 15.72 -2.34
CA LYS A 143 11.14 17.10 -2.78
C LYS A 143 10.31 17.14 -4.08
N ASN A 144 10.29 16.07 -4.86
CA ASN A 144 9.51 15.96 -6.11
C ASN A 144 8.07 15.46 -5.89
N ARG A 145 7.60 15.43 -4.66
CA ARG A 145 6.23 15.11 -4.29
C ARG A 145 5.35 16.37 -4.41
N LYS A 146 5.04 16.77 -5.64
CA LYS A 146 3.99 17.78 -5.90
C LYS A 146 2.74 17.11 -6.43
#